data_3cbd3845a02d1d2a727473146643d895
#
_entry.id   3cbd3845a02d1d2a727473146643d895
#
_cell.length_a   1.000
_cell.length_b   1.000
_cell.length_c   1.000
_cell.angle_alpha   90.00
_cell.angle_beta   90.00
_cell.angle_gamma   90.00
#
_symmetry.space_group_name_H-M   'P 1'
#
loop_
_entity.id
_entity.type
_entity.pdbx_description
1 polymer ?
#
loop_
_entity_poly.entity_id
_entity_poly.type
_entity_poly.pdbx_seq_one_letter_code
_entity_poly.pdbx_strand_id
1 'polypeptide(L)'
;RPSDLDQMPCLSALMGAGQRQPLRASFPAVTWPVQANMLTGCRPSQHGVVGNGFYWRESHEVEMWTAWNEKIQAPQVWDLMHQDSPELTSAVWFPMLSKGCGADFVCMPAPVHNPDGSESLWCYTTPTELYGDLRDELGHFPLKNFWGPLSSIDSTAWIVDSAVMAAGS
;
A
#
# COMPACT_ATOMS: atom_id res chain seq x y z
N ARG A 1 11.25 -12.44 12.33
CA ARG A 1 11.80 -13.81 12.59
C ARG A 1 11.05 -14.43 13.77
N PRO A 2 11.06 -15.79 13.97
CA PRO A 2 10.45 -16.39 15.17
C PRO A 2 10.95 -15.78 16.48
N SER A 3 12.23 -15.44 16.56
CA SER A 3 12.87 -14.78 17.71
C SER A 3 12.35 -13.38 18.03
N ASP A 4 11.67 -12.73 17.07
CA ASP A 4 11.19 -11.36 17.23
C ASP A 4 9.78 -11.34 17.85
N LEU A 5 9.08 -12.48 17.84
CA LEU A 5 7.71 -12.60 18.33
C LEU A 5 7.59 -12.40 19.85
N ASP A 6 8.66 -12.69 20.61
CA ASP A 6 8.68 -12.44 22.04
C ASP A 6 8.57 -10.95 22.38
N GLN A 7 8.95 -10.09 21.42
CA GLN A 7 8.85 -8.63 21.51
C GLN A 7 7.54 -8.08 20.92
N MET A 8 6.67 -8.95 20.40
CA MET A 8 5.41 -8.59 19.71
C MET A 8 4.22 -9.31 20.35
N PRO A 9 3.82 -8.94 21.59
CA PRO A 9 2.82 -9.69 22.35
C PRO A 9 1.45 -9.74 21.66
N CYS A 10 1.01 -8.67 21.02
CA CYS A 10 -0.26 -8.64 20.29
C CYS A 10 -0.23 -9.58 19.08
N LEU A 11 0.86 -9.59 18.32
CA LEU A 11 1.01 -10.48 17.17
C LEU A 11 1.12 -11.95 17.64
N SER A 12 1.84 -12.21 18.72
CA SER A 12 1.95 -13.55 19.32
C SER A 12 0.58 -14.07 19.78
N ALA A 13 -0.24 -13.21 20.41
CA ALA A 13 -1.60 -13.56 20.82
C ALA A 13 -2.49 -13.87 19.62
N LEU A 14 -2.45 -13.04 18.57
CA LEU A 14 -3.19 -13.26 17.33
C LEU A 14 -2.80 -14.56 16.64
N MET A 15 -1.50 -14.87 16.60
CA MET A 15 -0.98 -16.13 16.04
C MET A 15 -1.39 -17.36 16.85
N GLY A 16 -1.51 -17.21 18.17
CA GLY A 16 -1.98 -18.28 19.07
C GLY A 16 -3.48 -18.59 18.90
N ALA A 17 -4.27 -17.59 18.52
CA ALA A 17 -5.71 -17.74 18.25
C ALA A 17 -6.02 -18.08 16.77
N GLY A 18 -5.08 -17.93 15.87
CA GLY A 18 -5.25 -18.10 14.44
C GLY A 18 -4.39 -19.22 13.84
N GLN A 19 -4.19 -19.11 12.53
CA GLN A 19 -3.31 -20.02 11.78
C GLN A 19 -2.10 -19.24 11.23
N ARG A 20 -0.94 -19.88 11.29
CA ARG A 20 0.29 -19.40 10.71
C ARG A 20 0.74 -20.32 9.59
N GLN A 21 0.96 -19.75 8.41
CA GLN A 21 1.46 -20.48 7.25
C GLN A 21 2.62 -19.73 6.60
N PRO A 22 3.63 -20.43 6.07
CA PRO A 22 4.67 -19.81 5.27
C PRO A 22 4.10 -19.33 3.93
N LEU A 23 4.37 -18.06 3.58
CA LEU A 23 4.00 -17.50 2.29
C LEU A 23 5.14 -17.73 1.29
N ARG A 24 4.80 -18.28 0.11
CA ARG A 24 5.70 -18.30 -1.05
C ARG A 24 5.27 -17.20 -2.01
N ALA A 25 6.17 -16.24 -2.24
CA ALA A 25 5.95 -15.23 -3.26
C ALA A 25 5.92 -15.86 -4.66
N SER A 26 5.15 -15.28 -5.57
CA SER A 26 5.21 -15.61 -6.99
C SER A 26 6.51 -15.08 -7.62
N PHE A 27 6.83 -15.55 -8.81
CA PHE A 27 7.90 -14.95 -9.61
C PHE A 27 7.31 -13.94 -10.62
N PRO A 28 7.90 -12.74 -10.77
CA PRO A 28 9.02 -12.20 -9.99
C PRO A 28 8.58 -11.79 -8.57
N ALA A 29 9.43 -12.03 -7.57
CA ALA A 29 9.17 -11.70 -6.18
C ALA A 29 9.53 -10.22 -5.90
N VAL A 30 8.86 -9.31 -6.60
CA VAL A 30 9.00 -7.86 -6.44
C VAL A 30 7.70 -7.24 -5.95
N THR A 31 7.76 -6.01 -5.45
CA THR A 31 6.71 -5.40 -4.64
C THR A 31 5.32 -5.43 -5.28
N TRP A 32 5.19 -4.91 -6.50
CA TRP A 32 3.85 -4.74 -7.09
C TRP A 32 3.15 -6.05 -7.43
N PRO A 33 3.79 -7.02 -8.12
CA PRO A 33 3.13 -8.30 -8.36
C PRO A 33 2.74 -9.04 -7.08
N VAL A 34 3.61 -9.00 -6.05
CA VAL A 34 3.33 -9.69 -4.78
C VAL A 34 2.18 -9.02 -4.03
N GLN A 35 2.15 -7.69 -3.97
CA GLN A 35 1.02 -6.96 -3.37
C GLN A 35 -0.27 -7.20 -4.16
N ALA A 36 -0.24 -7.14 -5.49
CA ALA A 36 -1.40 -7.44 -6.31
C ALA A 36 -1.91 -8.87 -6.08
N ASN A 37 -1.02 -9.88 -5.96
CA ASN A 37 -1.42 -11.23 -5.59
C ASN A 37 -2.14 -11.28 -4.24
N MET A 38 -1.61 -10.57 -3.23
CA MET A 38 -2.19 -10.54 -1.89
C MET A 38 -3.57 -9.88 -1.86
N LEU A 39 -3.73 -8.80 -2.62
CA LEU A 39 -4.95 -7.99 -2.63
C LEU A 39 -6.06 -8.60 -3.49
N THR A 40 -5.73 -9.40 -4.50
CA THR A 40 -6.69 -9.99 -5.44
C THR A 40 -6.90 -11.49 -5.25
N GLY A 41 -5.98 -12.19 -4.59
CA GLY A 41 -5.94 -13.66 -4.58
C GLY A 41 -5.59 -14.28 -5.93
N CYS A 42 -5.23 -13.47 -6.93
CA CYS A 42 -4.98 -13.88 -8.31
C CYS A 42 -3.48 -14.00 -8.62
N ARG A 43 -3.16 -14.58 -9.77
CA ARG A 43 -1.78 -14.64 -10.30
C ARG A 43 -1.51 -13.46 -11.24
N PRO A 44 -0.22 -13.11 -11.51
CA PRO A 44 0.14 -12.05 -12.44
C PRO A 44 -0.51 -12.14 -13.82
N SER A 45 -0.75 -13.35 -14.34
CA SER A 45 -1.47 -13.57 -15.60
C SER A 45 -2.95 -13.20 -15.57
N GLN A 46 -3.52 -13.01 -14.39
CA GLN A 46 -4.93 -12.67 -14.20
C GLN A 46 -5.10 -11.19 -13.83
N HIS A 47 -4.26 -10.67 -12.92
CA HIS A 47 -4.35 -9.26 -12.51
C HIS A 47 -3.46 -8.31 -13.35
N GLY A 48 -2.65 -8.81 -14.28
CA GLY A 48 -1.89 -7.99 -15.23
C GLY A 48 -0.60 -7.36 -14.70
N VAL A 49 -0.33 -7.39 -13.41
CA VAL A 49 0.85 -6.77 -12.81
C VAL A 49 2.01 -7.76 -12.79
N VAL A 50 2.95 -7.61 -13.71
CA VAL A 50 4.05 -8.56 -13.95
C VAL A 50 5.42 -8.08 -13.45
N GLY A 51 5.52 -6.84 -13.01
CA GLY A 51 6.77 -6.22 -12.52
C GLY A 51 6.49 -4.90 -11.82
N ASN A 52 7.55 -4.21 -11.38
CA ASN A 52 7.46 -2.85 -10.82
C ASN A 52 7.47 -1.76 -11.91
N GLY A 53 7.11 -2.10 -13.12
CA GLY A 53 6.99 -1.23 -14.25
C GLY A 53 6.31 -1.93 -15.42
N PHE A 54 5.87 -1.17 -16.38
CA PHE A 54 5.16 -1.63 -17.56
C PHE A 54 5.87 -1.13 -18.81
N TYR A 55 5.99 -1.99 -19.83
CA TYR A 55 6.41 -1.61 -21.15
C TYR A 55 5.19 -1.62 -22.08
N TRP A 56 4.85 -0.47 -22.60
CA TRP A 56 3.74 -0.28 -23.53
C TRP A 56 4.25 -0.42 -24.97
N ARG A 57 3.87 -1.50 -25.64
CA ARG A 57 4.37 -1.82 -26.98
C ARG A 57 3.90 -0.84 -28.04
N GLU A 58 2.72 -0.28 -27.88
CA GLU A 58 2.08 0.64 -28.82
C GLU A 58 2.80 1.99 -28.83
N SER A 59 3.20 2.50 -27.68
CA SER A 59 3.90 3.78 -27.53
C SER A 59 5.43 3.64 -27.43
N HIS A 60 5.94 2.42 -27.27
CA HIS A 60 7.36 2.14 -26.97
C HIS A 60 7.87 2.80 -25.67
N GLU A 61 6.98 3.00 -24.71
CA GLU A 61 7.29 3.67 -23.46
C GLU A 61 7.42 2.69 -22.30
N VAL A 62 8.27 3.05 -21.34
CA VAL A 62 8.38 2.37 -20.05
C VAL A 62 7.74 3.25 -18.99
N GLU A 63 6.66 2.77 -18.42
CA GLU A 63 6.00 3.40 -17.26
C GLU A 63 6.51 2.73 -15.99
N MET A 64 7.14 3.51 -15.11
CA MET A 64 7.62 3.05 -13.82
C MET A 64 7.04 3.91 -12.70
N TRP A 65 6.94 3.32 -11.51
CA TRP A 65 6.52 4.03 -10.30
C TRP A 65 5.13 4.67 -10.38
N THR A 66 4.25 4.10 -11.23
CA THR A 66 2.84 4.50 -11.23
C THR A 66 2.17 4.11 -9.90
N ALA A 67 1.30 4.99 -9.42
CA ALA A 67 0.52 4.75 -8.22
C ALA A 67 -0.91 4.26 -8.52
N TRP A 68 -1.33 4.32 -9.78
CA TRP A 68 -2.72 4.11 -10.19
C TRP A 68 -3.17 2.66 -10.09
N ASN A 69 -4.32 2.47 -9.44
CA ASN A 69 -4.96 1.16 -9.21
C ASN A 69 -5.46 0.49 -10.50
N GLU A 70 -5.80 1.27 -11.53
CA GLU A 70 -6.26 0.77 -12.84
C GLU A 70 -5.32 -0.23 -13.52
N LYS A 71 -4.06 -0.31 -13.06
CA LYS A 71 -3.10 -1.31 -13.53
C LYS A 71 -3.43 -2.72 -13.04
N ILE A 72 -4.24 -2.85 -11.99
CA ILE A 72 -4.69 -4.13 -11.45
C ILE A 72 -6.00 -4.53 -12.12
N GLN A 73 -5.97 -5.54 -12.99
CA GLN A 73 -7.09 -5.96 -13.83
C GLN A 73 -8.01 -7.02 -13.17
N ALA A 74 -7.93 -7.17 -11.86
CA ALA A 74 -8.76 -8.11 -11.11
C ALA A 74 -9.38 -7.41 -9.90
N PRO A 75 -10.59 -7.82 -9.47
CA PRO A 75 -11.20 -7.30 -8.26
C PRO A 75 -10.30 -7.52 -7.06
N GLN A 76 -10.26 -6.55 -6.18
CA GLN A 76 -9.48 -6.60 -4.95
C GLN A 76 -10.38 -6.94 -3.76
N VAL A 77 -9.80 -7.26 -2.63
CA VAL A 77 -10.54 -7.74 -1.46
C VAL A 77 -11.67 -6.78 -1.04
N TRP A 78 -11.44 -5.48 -1.09
CA TRP A 78 -12.46 -4.47 -0.76
C TRP A 78 -13.56 -4.38 -1.81
N ASP A 79 -13.27 -4.59 -3.10
CA ASP A 79 -14.28 -4.62 -4.16
C ASP A 79 -15.24 -5.79 -3.93
N LEU A 80 -14.71 -6.96 -3.61
CA LEU A 80 -15.50 -8.15 -3.30
C LEU A 80 -16.27 -8.02 -1.98
N MET A 81 -15.65 -7.40 -0.97
CA MET A 81 -16.29 -7.11 0.32
C MET A 81 -17.51 -6.20 0.14
N HIS A 82 -17.37 -5.10 -0.62
CA HIS A 82 -18.47 -4.18 -0.86
C HIS A 82 -19.59 -4.79 -1.73
N GLN A 83 -19.26 -5.75 -2.60
CA GLN A 83 -20.28 -6.49 -3.37
C GLN A 83 -21.11 -7.41 -2.47
N ASP A 84 -20.48 -8.06 -1.49
CA ASP A 84 -21.13 -8.98 -0.57
C ASP A 84 -21.82 -8.26 0.59
N SER A 85 -21.19 -7.24 1.12
CA SER A 85 -21.60 -6.51 2.32
C SER A 85 -21.34 -5.01 2.14
N PRO A 86 -22.25 -4.27 1.45
CA PRO A 86 -22.06 -2.86 1.11
C PRO A 86 -22.00 -1.90 2.32
N GLU A 87 -22.43 -2.37 3.49
CA GLU A 87 -22.38 -1.61 4.74
C GLU A 87 -21.00 -1.61 5.41
N LEU A 88 -20.10 -2.47 4.98
CA LEU A 88 -18.75 -2.54 5.53
C LEU A 88 -17.87 -1.43 4.96
N THR A 89 -17.09 -0.82 5.83
CA THR A 89 -16.12 0.21 5.46
C THR A 89 -14.73 -0.41 5.33
N SER A 90 -13.99 -0.01 4.31
CA SER A 90 -12.64 -0.47 4.02
C SER A 90 -11.59 0.63 4.15
N ALA A 91 -10.43 0.30 4.70
CA ALA A 91 -9.28 1.18 4.75
C ALA A 91 -8.04 0.50 4.17
N VAL A 92 -7.33 1.21 3.30
CA VAL A 92 -6.15 0.71 2.58
C VAL A 92 -4.97 1.63 2.84
N TRP A 93 -3.96 1.11 3.55
CA TRP A 93 -2.83 1.90 4.01
C TRP A 93 -1.52 1.39 3.40
N PHE A 94 -0.92 2.22 2.56
CA PHE A 94 0.41 2.03 1.96
C PHE A 94 0.65 0.83 1.04
N PRO A 95 -0.33 0.05 0.53
CA PRO A 95 -0.01 -0.82 -0.60
C PRO A 95 0.22 0.03 -1.84
N MET A 96 1.16 -0.40 -2.66
CA MET A 96 1.42 0.23 -3.95
C MET A 96 0.26 -0.03 -4.91
N LEU A 97 0.10 0.83 -5.92
CA LEU A 97 -1.01 0.75 -6.89
C LEU A 97 -2.40 0.88 -6.23
N SER A 98 -2.53 1.64 -5.14
CA SER A 98 -3.82 1.85 -4.48
C SER A 98 -4.47 3.21 -4.78
N LYS A 99 -3.78 4.09 -5.51
CA LYS A 99 -4.34 5.39 -5.91
C LYS A 99 -5.56 5.21 -6.81
N GLY A 100 -6.73 5.69 -6.33
CA GLY A 100 -7.99 5.57 -7.06
C GLY A 100 -8.61 4.17 -6.98
N CYS A 101 -8.23 3.31 -6.01
CA CYS A 101 -8.93 2.07 -5.76
C CYS A 101 -10.32 2.31 -5.14
N GLY A 102 -11.15 1.29 -5.10
CA GLY A 102 -12.53 1.34 -4.62
C GLY A 102 -12.70 1.28 -3.09
N ALA A 103 -11.62 1.41 -2.32
CA ALA A 103 -11.71 1.45 -0.86
C ALA A 103 -12.21 2.81 -0.38
N ASP A 104 -12.91 2.84 0.78
CA ASP A 104 -13.49 4.06 1.36
C ASP A 104 -12.40 5.00 1.89
N PHE A 105 -11.38 4.44 2.54
CA PHE A 105 -10.24 5.18 3.04
C PHE A 105 -8.96 4.66 2.40
N VAL A 106 -8.16 5.56 1.87
CA VAL A 106 -6.88 5.22 1.22
C VAL A 106 -5.81 6.19 1.72
N CYS A 107 -4.64 5.69 2.04
CA CYS A 107 -3.45 6.51 2.23
C CYS A 107 -2.23 5.82 1.59
N MET A 108 -1.52 6.53 0.73
CA MET A 108 -0.27 6.06 0.13
C MET A 108 0.64 7.21 -0.26
N PRO A 109 1.97 7.03 -0.27
CA PRO A 109 2.88 8.07 -0.71
C PRO A 109 2.68 8.35 -2.21
N ALA A 110 2.56 9.62 -2.54
CA ALA A 110 2.43 10.10 -3.91
C ALA A 110 3.18 11.42 -4.09
N PRO A 111 4.53 11.41 -3.95
CA PRO A 111 5.32 12.63 -4.05
C PRO A 111 5.15 13.28 -5.42
N VAL A 112 5.14 14.60 -5.43
CA VAL A 112 5.09 15.38 -6.67
C VAL A 112 6.52 15.74 -7.07
N HIS A 113 6.95 15.27 -8.22
CA HIS A 113 8.24 15.65 -8.81
C HIS A 113 8.10 16.99 -9.52
N ASN A 114 8.82 17.98 -9.02
CA ASN A 114 8.78 19.33 -9.58
C ASN A 114 9.73 19.47 -10.76
N PRO A 115 9.48 20.43 -11.70
CA PRO A 115 10.34 20.64 -12.87
C PRO A 115 11.79 21.02 -12.54
N ASP A 116 12.06 21.56 -11.36
CA ASP A 116 13.39 21.90 -10.87
C ASP A 116 14.15 20.72 -10.26
N GLY A 117 13.57 19.52 -10.29
CA GLY A 117 14.14 18.30 -9.73
C GLY A 117 13.91 18.15 -8.22
N SER A 118 13.21 19.07 -7.57
CA SER A 118 12.78 18.90 -6.19
C SER A 118 11.54 17.99 -6.08
N GLU A 119 11.27 17.51 -4.87
CA GLU A 119 10.07 16.73 -4.57
C GLU A 119 9.23 17.46 -3.52
N SER A 120 7.94 17.61 -3.80
CA SER A 120 6.96 17.98 -2.79
C SER A 120 6.45 16.71 -2.12
N LEU A 121 6.62 16.63 -0.81
CA LEU A 121 6.14 15.50 -0.02
C LEU A 121 4.61 15.53 0.00
N TRP A 122 4.01 14.45 -0.47
CA TRP A 122 2.57 14.30 -0.52
C TRP A 122 2.17 12.85 -0.34
N CYS A 123 1.02 12.61 0.32
CA CYS A 123 0.32 11.34 0.26
C CYS A 123 -1.01 11.54 -0.46
N TYR A 124 -1.32 10.61 -1.34
CA TYR A 124 -2.68 10.48 -1.85
C TYR A 124 -3.56 9.90 -0.76
N THR A 125 -4.72 10.52 -0.54
CA THR A 125 -5.73 10.00 0.39
C THR A 125 -7.11 10.01 -0.24
N THR A 126 -7.95 9.11 0.24
CA THR A 126 -9.40 9.16 0.12
C THR A 126 -9.97 9.07 1.54
N PRO A 127 -10.82 10.00 1.99
CA PRO A 127 -11.12 11.29 1.33
C PRO A 127 -9.90 12.20 1.21
N THR A 128 -9.96 13.20 0.34
CA THR A 128 -8.82 14.06 0.02
C THR A 128 -8.34 14.88 1.23
N GLU A 129 -9.26 15.30 2.08
CA GLU A 129 -9.01 16.11 3.28
C GLU A 129 -8.16 15.38 4.33
N LEU A 130 -8.25 14.06 4.36
CA LEU A 130 -7.58 13.20 5.34
C LEU A 130 -6.06 13.44 5.41
N TYR A 131 -5.40 13.72 4.27
CA TYR A 131 -3.97 14.01 4.32
C TYR A 131 -3.65 15.32 5.05
N GLY A 132 -4.53 16.32 4.96
CA GLY A 132 -4.41 17.56 5.71
C GLY A 132 -4.36 17.30 7.21
N ASP A 133 -5.31 16.53 7.71
CA ASP A 133 -5.43 16.20 9.14
C ASP A 133 -4.22 15.37 9.62
N LEU A 134 -3.83 14.34 8.84
CA LEU A 134 -2.65 13.52 9.15
C LEU A 134 -1.36 14.33 9.16
N ARG A 135 -1.18 15.24 8.20
CA ARG A 135 0.00 16.10 8.12
C ARG A 135 0.06 17.10 9.28
N ASP A 136 -1.07 17.69 9.65
CA ASP A 136 -1.12 18.71 10.69
C ASP A 136 -0.79 18.11 12.06
N GLU A 137 -1.12 16.84 12.30
CA GLU A 137 -0.84 16.14 13.55
C GLU A 137 0.55 15.46 13.54
N LEU A 138 0.90 14.78 12.45
CA LEU A 138 2.09 13.90 12.38
C LEU A 138 3.24 14.48 11.54
N GLY A 139 3.01 15.62 10.88
CA GLY A 139 3.93 16.12 9.86
C GLY A 139 3.84 15.37 8.54
N HIS A 140 4.65 15.77 7.58
CA HIS A 140 4.73 15.06 6.31
C HIS A 140 5.28 13.64 6.47
N PHE A 141 4.77 12.70 5.65
CA PHE A 141 5.34 11.37 5.57
C PHE A 141 6.84 11.43 5.25
N PRO A 142 7.70 10.79 6.06
CA PRO A 142 9.15 10.88 5.90
C PRO A 142 9.64 9.99 4.74
N LEU A 143 9.34 10.36 3.51
CA LEU A 143 9.63 9.60 2.30
C LEU A 143 11.10 9.15 2.19
N LYS A 144 12.04 10.01 2.62
CA LYS A 144 13.47 9.70 2.61
C LYS A 144 13.86 8.51 3.48
N ASN A 145 13.03 8.24 4.50
CA ASN A 145 13.22 7.14 5.44
C ASN A 145 12.42 5.88 5.08
N PHE A 146 11.72 5.89 3.95
CA PHE A 146 10.82 4.80 3.58
C PHE A 146 11.55 3.67 2.82
N TRP A 147 12.46 4.04 1.92
CA TRP A 147 13.25 3.08 1.15
C TRP A 147 14.69 3.55 0.95
N GLY A 148 15.54 2.62 0.48
CA GLY A 148 16.95 2.91 0.20
C GLY A 148 17.82 2.91 1.46
N PRO A 149 19.04 3.44 1.36
CA PRO A 149 20.05 3.35 2.42
C PRO A 149 19.72 4.20 3.66
N LEU A 150 18.80 5.15 3.54
CA LEU A 150 18.35 6.01 4.63
C LEU A 150 17.08 5.51 5.31
N SER A 151 16.57 4.32 4.92
CA SER A 151 15.36 3.77 5.54
C SER A 151 15.52 3.60 7.05
N SER A 152 14.50 4.03 7.79
CA SER A 152 14.46 3.98 9.25
C SER A 152 13.08 3.61 9.77
N ILE A 153 12.98 3.41 11.07
CA ILE A 153 11.72 3.14 11.76
C ILE A 153 10.72 4.31 11.66
N ASP A 154 11.19 5.54 11.39
CA ASP A 154 10.34 6.73 11.38
C ASP A 154 9.21 6.64 10.35
N SER A 155 9.50 6.09 9.17
CA SER A 155 8.47 5.86 8.14
C SER A 155 7.44 4.83 8.57
N THR A 156 7.86 3.77 9.25
CA THR A 156 6.94 2.75 9.79
C THR A 156 6.11 3.31 10.93
N ALA A 157 6.70 4.10 11.81
CA ALA A 157 5.98 4.78 12.90
C ALA A 157 4.89 5.69 12.32
N TRP A 158 5.23 6.55 11.36
CA TRP A 158 4.26 7.43 10.72
C TRP A 158 3.09 6.64 10.06
N ILE A 159 3.40 5.53 9.37
CA ILE A 159 2.38 4.68 8.73
C ILE A 159 1.41 4.11 9.79
N VAL A 160 1.95 3.61 10.90
CA VAL A 160 1.13 3.02 11.96
C VAL A 160 0.31 4.08 12.66
N ASP A 161 0.93 5.20 13.06
CA ASP A 161 0.27 6.29 13.79
C ASP A 161 -0.84 6.92 12.93
N SER A 162 -0.60 7.13 11.63
CA SER A 162 -1.60 7.64 10.70
C SER A 162 -2.78 6.69 10.51
N ALA A 163 -2.52 5.37 10.47
CA ALA A 163 -3.60 4.38 10.37
C ALA A 163 -4.43 4.31 11.66
N VAL A 164 -3.79 4.38 12.83
CA VAL A 164 -4.48 4.40 14.14
C VAL A 164 -5.32 5.67 14.28
N MET A 165 -4.79 6.83 13.90
CA MET A 165 -5.50 8.10 13.91
C MET A 165 -6.76 8.05 13.02
N ALA A 166 -6.62 7.56 11.79
CA ALA A 166 -7.74 7.44 10.86
C ALA A 166 -8.81 6.43 11.32
N ALA A 167 -8.42 5.38 12.03
CA ALA A 167 -9.37 4.40 12.57
C ALA A 167 -10.12 4.87 13.81
N GLY A 168 -9.66 5.93 14.48
CA GLY A 168 -10.26 6.51 15.67
C GLY A 168 -11.11 7.77 15.43
N SER A 169 -11.17 8.23 14.19
CA SER A 169 -11.90 9.44 13.76
C SER A 169 -13.35 9.18 13.36
#